data_43b18c8b09770c59c80fe806ccb6d89c
#
_entry.id   43b18c8b09770c59c80fe806ccb6d89c
#
_cell.length_a   1.000
_cell.length_b   1.000
_cell.length_c   1.000
_cell.angle_alpha   90.00
_cell.angle_beta   90.00
_cell.angle_gamma   90.00
#
_symmetry.space_group_name_H-M   'P 1'
#
loop_
_entity.id
_entity.type
_entity.pdbx_description
1 polymer ?
#
loop_
_entity_poly.entity_id
_entity_poly.type
_entity_poly.pdbx_seq_one_letter_code
_entity_poly.pdbx_strand_id
1 'polypeptide(L)'
;FSFCVCPGGQVVAAASETGRLVTNGMSEYARDKENINGGLLVTVLPSDFGTEHPLGGVFLQEQLEEAAFRLGGGNYFAPCQRVEDFLAHRPSTGPGKVTPSYAPGVTWTDLHECLPEFLTETLEQALPMLGKKLHGFDNPDAVLTAIESRSSSPVRILRNAQGQSEIS
;
A
#
# COMPACT_ATOMS: atom_id res chain seq x y z
N PHE A 1 8.73 -2.82 6.94
CA PHE A 1 8.05 -3.18 8.19
C PHE A 1 6.55 -3.37 7.97
N SER A 2 5.87 -4.03 8.91
CA SER A 2 4.40 -4.16 8.90
C SER A 2 3.82 -3.60 10.18
N PHE A 3 2.63 -3.02 10.09
CA PHE A 3 1.86 -2.49 11.22
C PHE A 3 0.36 -2.51 10.91
N CYS A 4 -0.46 -2.04 11.85
CA CYS A 4 -1.92 -1.97 11.68
C CYS A 4 -2.55 -3.29 11.24
N VAL A 5 -2.15 -4.39 11.89
CA VAL A 5 -2.75 -5.70 11.61
C VAL A 5 -4.20 -5.72 12.08
N CYS A 6 -5.11 -5.97 11.15
CA CYS A 6 -6.55 -5.88 11.33
C CYS A 6 -7.20 -7.27 11.13
N PRO A 7 -7.36 -8.07 12.22
CA PRO A 7 -8.03 -9.37 12.12
C PRO A 7 -9.51 -9.21 11.77
N GLY A 8 -10.03 -10.12 10.95
CA GLY A 8 -11.44 -10.09 10.53
C GLY A 8 -11.81 -8.75 9.88
N GLY A 9 -10.89 -8.20 9.12
CA GLY A 9 -10.98 -6.86 8.55
C GLY A 9 -11.20 -6.84 7.04
N GLN A 10 -11.01 -5.67 6.48
CA GLN A 10 -11.12 -5.45 5.04
C GLN A 10 -10.18 -4.33 4.58
N VAL A 11 -9.81 -4.38 3.31
CA VAL A 11 -9.16 -3.26 2.63
C VAL A 11 -10.23 -2.30 2.13
N VAL A 12 -10.07 -1.01 2.38
CA VAL A 12 -11.05 0.03 2.06
C VAL A 12 -10.48 1.09 1.13
N ALA A 13 -11.34 1.75 0.38
CA ALA A 13 -10.98 2.90 -0.43
C ALA A 13 -10.74 4.13 0.45
N ALA A 14 -9.61 4.80 0.24
CA ALA A 14 -9.20 5.97 1.01
C ALA A 14 -8.75 7.15 0.13
N ALA A 15 -9.03 7.09 -1.18
CA ALA A 15 -8.72 8.17 -2.10
C ALA A 15 -9.56 9.40 -1.79
N SER A 16 -8.92 10.58 -1.82
CA SER A 16 -9.56 11.88 -1.63
C SER A 16 -9.47 12.79 -2.86
N GLU A 17 -8.76 12.36 -3.89
CA GLU A 17 -8.52 13.15 -5.09
C GLU A 17 -8.87 12.37 -6.34
N THR A 18 -9.41 13.09 -7.34
CA THR A 18 -9.80 12.49 -8.61
C THR A 18 -8.61 11.93 -9.38
N GLY A 19 -8.73 10.72 -9.91
CA GLY A 19 -7.67 10.08 -10.71
C GLY A 19 -6.51 9.53 -9.89
N ARG A 20 -6.66 9.43 -8.58
CA ARG A 20 -5.68 8.86 -7.65
C ARG A 20 -6.32 7.73 -6.85
N LEU A 21 -5.59 6.68 -6.59
CA LEU A 21 -6.07 5.54 -5.82
C LEU A 21 -5.25 5.40 -4.53
N VAL A 22 -5.96 5.30 -3.43
CA VAL A 22 -5.37 5.03 -2.11
C VAL A 22 -6.21 3.96 -1.44
N THR A 23 -5.54 2.97 -0.88
CA THR A 23 -6.16 1.93 -0.05
C THR A 23 -5.76 2.10 1.41
N ASN A 24 -6.55 1.56 2.32
CA ASN A 24 -6.20 1.44 3.73
C ASN A 24 -6.78 0.12 4.28
N GLY A 25 -6.19 -0.39 5.36
CA GLY A 25 -6.70 -1.54 6.07
C GLY A 25 -7.48 -1.13 7.31
N MET A 26 -8.58 -1.81 7.59
CA MET A 26 -9.31 -1.64 8.84
C MET A 26 -10.07 -2.90 9.23
N SER A 27 -10.51 -2.95 10.49
CA SER A 27 -11.48 -3.93 10.95
C SER A 27 -12.61 -3.24 11.70
N GLU A 28 -13.82 -3.79 11.57
CA GLU A 28 -14.95 -3.38 12.38
C GLU A 28 -14.82 -3.89 13.81
N TYR A 29 -15.66 -3.42 14.69
CA TYR A 29 -15.65 -3.81 16.12
C TYR A 29 -15.75 -5.34 16.31
N ALA A 30 -16.59 -6.00 15.52
CA ALA A 30 -16.82 -7.44 15.62
C ALA A 30 -15.60 -8.28 15.18
N ARG A 31 -14.77 -7.76 14.27
CA ARG A 31 -13.59 -8.45 13.73
C ARG A 31 -13.90 -9.86 13.19
N ASP A 32 -15.02 -10.02 12.52
CA ASP A 32 -15.62 -11.29 12.11
C ASP A 32 -15.63 -11.52 10.60
N LYS A 33 -14.96 -10.64 9.83
CA LYS A 33 -14.79 -10.85 8.38
C LYS A 33 -13.75 -11.94 8.11
N GLU A 34 -13.76 -12.45 6.88
CA GLU A 34 -12.98 -13.61 6.48
C GLU A 34 -11.47 -13.40 6.57
N ASN A 35 -11.00 -12.21 6.20
CA ASN A 35 -9.57 -11.95 6.05
C ASN A 35 -8.97 -11.18 7.23
N ILE A 36 -7.67 -11.38 7.42
CA ILE A 36 -6.80 -10.46 8.14
C ILE A 36 -6.08 -9.59 7.12
N ASN A 37 -5.89 -8.30 7.40
CA ASN A 37 -5.04 -7.43 6.61
C ASN A 37 -4.00 -6.72 7.47
N GLY A 38 -2.99 -6.17 6.83
CA GLY A 38 -1.94 -5.40 7.50
C GLY A 38 -1.26 -4.46 6.49
N GLY A 39 -0.79 -3.32 6.98
CA GLY A 39 0.04 -2.43 6.19
C GLY A 39 1.44 -3.04 6.01
N LEU A 40 1.88 -3.18 4.78
CA LEU A 40 3.24 -3.58 4.44
C LEU A 40 3.96 -2.37 3.84
N LEU A 41 4.90 -1.80 4.59
CA LEU A 41 5.50 -0.50 4.29
C LEU A 41 7.00 -0.57 4.09
N VAL A 42 7.46 0.23 3.16
CA VAL A 42 8.89 0.55 2.94
C VAL A 42 9.16 1.95 3.49
N THR A 43 10.26 2.11 4.20
CA THR A 43 10.71 3.44 4.62
C THR A 43 11.26 4.17 3.40
N VAL A 44 10.72 5.35 3.15
CA VAL A 44 11.15 6.24 2.06
C VAL A 44 11.83 7.45 2.66
N LEU A 45 13.01 7.78 2.18
CA LEU A 45 13.82 8.90 2.64
C LEU A 45 13.75 10.08 1.66
N PRO A 46 14.11 11.30 2.09
CA PRO A 46 14.17 12.45 1.17
C PRO A 46 15.04 12.23 -0.06
N SER A 47 16.11 11.43 0.05
CA SER A 47 16.95 11.03 -1.09
C SER A 47 16.20 10.23 -2.17
N ASP A 48 15.10 9.59 -1.83
CA ASP A 48 14.33 8.73 -2.72
C ASP A 48 13.26 9.51 -3.52
N PHE A 49 13.04 10.79 -3.16
CA PHE A 49 12.03 11.62 -3.81
C PHE A 49 12.37 12.05 -5.25
N GLY A 50 13.63 11.87 -5.67
CA GLY A 50 14.10 12.28 -6.99
C GLY A 50 14.16 13.80 -7.20
N THR A 51 14.00 14.60 -6.15
CA THR A 51 14.02 16.07 -6.17
C THR A 51 14.35 16.61 -4.77
N GLU A 52 15.01 17.78 -4.74
CA GLU A 52 15.24 18.53 -3.49
C GLU A 52 14.09 19.50 -3.14
N HIS A 53 13.02 19.48 -3.91
CA HIS A 53 11.87 20.35 -3.64
C HIS A 53 11.25 20.00 -2.28
N PRO A 54 10.87 21.00 -1.44
CA PRO A 54 10.27 20.74 -0.12
C PRO A 54 9.02 19.85 -0.11
N LEU A 55 8.30 19.78 -1.23
CA LEU A 55 7.14 18.92 -1.44
C LEU A 55 7.47 17.62 -2.20
N GLY A 56 8.76 17.26 -2.33
CA GLY A 56 9.18 16.08 -3.09
C GLY A 56 8.47 14.80 -2.67
N GLY A 57 8.29 14.60 -1.37
CA GLY A 57 7.54 13.44 -0.86
C GLY A 57 6.05 13.45 -1.20
N VAL A 58 5.43 14.65 -1.32
CA VAL A 58 4.05 14.78 -1.80
C VAL A 58 3.98 14.36 -3.27
N PHE A 59 4.89 14.84 -4.10
CA PHE A 59 4.94 14.49 -5.51
C PHE A 59 5.14 12.99 -5.73
N LEU A 60 6.00 12.35 -4.93
CA LEU A 60 6.16 10.90 -4.99
C LEU A 60 4.85 10.17 -4.65
N GLN A 61 4.16 10.58 -3.56
CA GLN A 61 2.85 9.99 -3.21
C GLN A 61 1.85 10.14 -4.35
N GLU A 62 1.74 11.34 -4.93
CA GLU A 62 0.84 11.62 -6.05
C GLU A 62 1.13 10.72 -7.26
N GLN A 63 2.41 10.58 -7.62
CA GLN A 63 2.83 9.71 -8.73
C GLN A 63 2.47 8.25 -8.49
N LEU A 64 2.67 7.74 -7.28
CA LEU A 64 2.32 6.37 -6.92
C LEU A 64 0.81 6.14 -6.95
N GLU A 65 0.02 7.09 -6.43
CA GLU A 65 -1.44 7.03 -6.42
C GLU A 65 -2.03 7.06 -7.83
N GLU A 66 -1.47 7.90 -8.72
CA GLU A 66 -1.87 7.96 -10.13
C GLU A 66 -1.45 6.70 -10.91
N ALA A 67 -0.25 6.17 -10.65
CA ALA A 67 0.20 4.93 -11.27
C ALA A 67 -0.70 3.76 -10.87
N ALA A 68 -1.04 3.64 -9.58
CA ALA A 68 -1.97 2.63 -9.09
C ALA A 68 -3.38 2.80 -9.68
N PHE A 69 -3.88 4.03 -9.81
CA PHE A 69 -5.16 4.31 -10.45
C PHE A 69 -5.18 3.86 -11.92
N ARG A 70 -4.14 4.18 -12.69
CA ARG A 70 -4.02 3.76 -14.09
C ARG A 70 -3.93 2.24 -14.23
N LEU A 71 -3.07 1.60 -13.43
CA LEU A 71 -2.89 0.15 -13.45
C LEU A 71 -4.15 -0.60 -13.01
N GLY A 72 -4.93 -0.02 -12.10
CA GLY A 72 -6.24 -0.54 -11.69
C GLY A 72 -7.32 -0.45 -12.76
N GLY A 73 -7.07 0.26 -13.87
CA GLY A 73 -8.01 0.42 -14.98
C GLY A 73 -8.73 1.76 -15.04
N GLY A 74 -8.34 2.75 -14.23
CA GLY A 74 -8.90 4.11 -14.26
C GLY A 74 -10.33 4.23 -13.70
N ASN A 75 -10.78 3.26 -12.93
CA ASN A 75 -12.14 3.15 -12.41
C ASN A 75 -12.20 2.93 -10.89
N TYR A 76 -11.09 3.23 -10.18
CA TYR A 76 -10.91 2.99 -8.74
C TYR A 76 -10.88 1.53 -8.32
N PHE A 77 -10.74 0.58 -9.24
CA PHE A 77 -10.32 -0.77 -8.90
C PHE A 77 -8.86 -0.75 -8.46
N ALA A 78 -8.55 -1.47 -7.39
CA ALA A 78 -7.20 -1.51 -6.89
C ALA A 78 -6.36 -2.54 -7.67
N PRO A 79 -5.16 -2.19 -8.16
CA PRO A 79 -4.25 -3.18 -8.69
C PRO A 79 -3.83 -4.13 -7.57
N CYS A 80 -3.87 -5.42 -7.84
CA CYS A 80 -3.52 -6.45 -6.88
C CYS A 80 -2.76 -7.61 -7.50
N GLN A 81 -2.00 -8.30 -6.64
CA GLN A 81 -1.17 -9.42 -7.04
C GLN A 81 -1.06 -10.41 -5.88
N ARG A 82 -1.01 -11.72 -6.18
CA ARG A 82 -0.72 -12.72 -5.15
C ARG A 82 0.77 -12.65 -4.76
N VAL A 83 1.07 -12.95 -3.51
CA VAL A 83 2.44 -12.93 -3.00
C VAL A 83 3.35 -13.85 -3.80
N GLU A 84 2.91 -15.06 -4.15
CA GLU A 84 3.73 -15.98 -4.95
C GLU A 84 4.06 -15.44 -6.35
N ASP A 85 3.10 -14.75 -6.99
CA ASP A 85 3.28 -14.18 -8.31
C ASP A 85 4.19 -12.95 -8.27
N PHE A 86 4.03 -12.11 -7.23
CA PHE A 86 4.90 -10.97 -6.98
C PHE A 86 6.36 -11.40 -6.81
N LEU A 87 6.61 -12.39 -5.95
CA LEU A 87 7.96 -12.94 -5.75
C LEU A 87 8.53 -13.67 -6.99
N ALA A 88 7.67 -14.11 -7.89
CA ALA A 88 8.05 -14.77 -9.13
C ALA A 88 8.11 -13.81 -10.34
N HIS A 89 7.94 -12.50 -10.14
CA HIS A 89 7.93 -11.47 -11.19
C HIS A 89 6.97 -11.81 -12.35
N ARG A 90 5.76 -12.18 -12.04
CA ARG A 90 4.74 -12.50 -13.04
C ARG A 90 3.37 -11.93 -12.63
N PRO A 91 2.56 -11.45 -13.57
CA PRO A 91 1.23 -10.95 -13.26
C PRO A 91 0.34 -12.04 -12.67
N SER A 92 -0.51 -11.66 -11.71
CA SER A 92 -1.61 -12.52 -11.29
C SER A 92 -2.79 -12.40 -12.25
N THR A 93 -3.48 -13.50 -12.46
CA THR A 93 -4.66 -13.57 -13.35
C THR A 93 -5.97 -13.81 -12.60
N GLY A 94 -5.91 -13.99 -11.29
CA GLY A 94 -7.07 -14.25 -10.45
C GLY A 94 -6.69 -14.62 -9.02
N PRO A 95 -7.69 -14.79 -8.14
CA PRO A 95 -7.48 -15.17 -6.76
C PRO A 95 -6.97 -16.60 -6.64
N GLY A 96 -6.19 -16.86 -5.57
CA GLY A 96 -5.96 -18.19 -5.05
C GLY A 96 -7.06 -18.56 -4.02
N LYS A 97 -6.65 -19.01 -2.84
CA LYS A 97 -7.57 -19.31 -1.73
C LYS A 97 -8.09 -18.06 -1.01
N VAL A 98 -7.39 -16.93 -1.18
CA VAL A 98 -7.75 -15.66 -0.53
C VAL A 98 -8.50 -14.78 -1.52
N THR A 99 -9.72 -14.41 -1.17
CA THR A 99 -10.53 -13.47 -1.95
C THR A 99 -10.23 -12.04 -1.47
N PRO A 100 -9.90 -11.10 -2.37
CA PRO A 100 -9.71 -9.70 -1.99
C PRO A 100 -10.95 -9.10 -1.34
N SER A 101 -10.74 -8.30 -0.30
CA SER A 101 -11.83 -7.65 0.46
C SER A 101 -12.11 -6.20 0.03
N TYR A 102 -11.39 -5.67 -0.95
CA TYR A 102 -11.56 -4.31 -1.43
C TYR A 102 -12.87 -4.16 -2.20
N ALA A 103 -13.83 -3.44 -1.62
CA ALA A 103 -15.22 -3.41 -2.09
C ALA A 103 -15.42 -2.80 -3.49
N PRO A 104 -14.70 -1.74 -3.93
CA PRO A 104 -14.83 -1.25 -5.29
C PRO A 104 -14.48 -2.28 -6.37
N GLY A 105 -13.62 -3.24 -6.04
CA GLY A 105 -13.11 -4.27 -6.95
C GLY A 105 -11.61 -4.18 -7.17
N VAL A 106 -11.03 -5.24 -7.71
CA VAL A 106 -9.60 -5.34 -7.95
C VAL A 106 -9.30 -5.66 -9.41
N THR A 107 -8.13 -5.21 -9.86
CA THR A 107 -7.55 -5.60 -11.14
C THR A 107 -6.32 -6.47 -10.86
N TRP A 108 -6.37 -7.72 -11.29
CA TRP A 108 -5.26 -8.65 -11.18
C TRP A 108 -4.17 -8.28 -12.20
N THR A 109 -2.97 -8.02 -11.72
CA THR A 109 -1.89 -7.49 -12.55
C THR A 109 -0.52 -7.76 -11.94
N ASP A 110 0.52 -7.09 -12.45
CA ASP A 110 1.86 -7.05 -11.89
C ASP A 110 2.11 -5.70 -11.21
N LEU A 111 2.32 -5.71 -9.90
CA LEU A 111 2.55 -4.48 -9.13
C LEU A 111 3.92 -3.83 -9.42
N HIS A 112 4.86 -4.53 -10.05
CA HIS A 112 6.10 -3.95 -10.53
C HIS A 112 5.87 -2.87 -11.60
N GLU A 113 4.71 -2.87 -12.26
CA GLU A 113 4.35 -1.85 -13.25
C GLU A 113 3.97 -0.49 -12.64
N CYS A 114 3.61 -0.44 -11.35
CA CYS A 114 3.22 0.82 -10.69
C CYS A 114 4.10 1.21 -9.51
N LEU A 115 4.93 0.31 -9.02
CA LEU A 115 5.82 0.56 -7.90
C LEU A 115 7.27 0.76 -8.40
N PRO A 116 7.99 1.78 -7.91
CA PRO A 116 9.43 1.92 -8.17
C PRO A 116 10.24 0.69 -7.73
N GLU A 117 11.31 0.39 -8.45
CA GLU A 117 12.17 -0.77 -8.22
C GLU A 117 12.68 -0.87 -6.78
N PHE A 118 13.10 0.24 -6.17
CA PHE A 118 13.59 0.21 -4.79
C PHE A 118 12.51 -0.22 -3.76
N LEU A 119 11.23 0.03 -4.07
CA LEU A 119 10.12 -0.45 -3.25
C LEU A 119 9.88 -1.95 -3.46
N THR A 120 9.82 -2.41 -4.71
CA THR A 120 9.57 -3.82 -5.02
C THR A 120 10.68 -4.72 -4.51
N GLU A 121 11.95 -4.39 -4.74
CA GLU A 121 13.11 -5.12 -4.20
C GLU A 121 13.08 -5.22 -2.67
N THR A 122 12.72 -4.11 -2.00
CA THR A 122 12.60 -4.12 -0.53
C THR A 122 11.45 -5.02 -0.06
N LEU A 123 10.31 -5.00 -0.76
CA LEU A 123 9.15 -5.84 -0.43
C LEU A 123 9.44 -7.32 -0.66
N GLU A 124 10.11 -7.67 -1.76
CA GLU A 124 10.53 -9.04 -2.07
C GLU A 124 11.44 -9.64 -0.99
N GLN A 125 12.38 -8.85 -0.48
CA GLN A 125 13.23 -9.26 0.62
C GLN A 125 12.46 -9.34 1.95
N ALA A 126 11.55 -8.40 2.18
CA ALA A 126 10.81 -8.30 3.44
C ALA A 126 9.77 -9.41 3.62
N LEU A 127 9.06 -9.82 2.57
CA LEU A 127 7.99 -10.81 2.66
C LEU A 127 8.47 -12.14 3.26
N PRO A 128 9.52 -12.81 2.77
CA PRO A 128 10.02 -14.05 3.38
C PRO A 128 10.60 -13.85 4.77
N MET A 129 11.18 -12.68 5.04
CA MET A 129 11.70 -12.35 6.37
C MET A 129 10.58 -12.19 7.40
N LEU A 130 9.47 -11.56 6.99
CA LEU A 130 8.28 -11.40 7.83
C LEU A 130 7.59 -12.75 8.04
N GLY A 131 7.51 -13.59 7.02
CA GLY A 131 6.96 -14.94 7.11
C GLY A 131 7.67 -15.82 8.14
N LYS A 132 9.01 -15.67 8.28
CA LYS A 132 9.78 -16.35 9.33
C LYS A 132 9.44 -15.87 10.75
N LYS A 133 8.98 -14.63 10.92
CA LYS A 133 8.63 -14.04 12.22
C LYS A 133 7.14 -14.16 12.53
N LEU A 134 6.31 -14.07 11.52
CA LEU A 134 4.86 -14.09 11.60
C LEU A 134 4.35 -15.19 10.66
N HIS A 135 4.19 -16.38 11.20
CA HIS A 135 3.82 -17.57 10.41
C HIS A 135 2.58 -17.30 9.55
N GLY A 136 2.70 -17.54 8.23
CA GLY A 136 1.65 -17.29 7.25
C GLY A 136 1.61 -15.87 6.67
N PHE A 137 2.50 -14.96 7.09
CA PHE A 137 2.56 -13.61 6.52
C PHE A 137 2.95 -13.61 5.03
N ASP A 138 3.77 -14.57 4.63
CA ASP A 138 4.22 -14.82 3.27
C ASP A 138 3.41 -15.92 2.57
N ASN A 139 2.16 -16.14 2.98
CA ASN A 139 1.29 -17.12 2.34
C ASN A 139 1.25 -16.86 0.82
N PRO A 140 1.53 -17.87 -0.02
CA PRO A 140 1.50 -17.74 -1.48
C PRO A 140 0.21 -17.14 -2.04
N ASP A 141 -0.92 -17.47 -1.43
CA ASP A 141 -2.25 -16.97 -1.82
C ASP A 141 -2.61 -15.61 -1.21
N ALA A 142 -1.78 -15.06 -0.31
CA ALA A 142 -2.03 -13.71 0.23
C ALA A 142 -2.04 -12.67 -0.89
N VAL A 143 -2.87 -11.64 -0.75
CA VAL A 143 -3.09 -10.64 -1.78
C VAL A 143 -2.45 -9.31 -1.38
N LEU A 144 -1.53 -8.84 -2.19
CA LEU A 144 -1.02 -7.47 -2.13
C LEU A 144 -2.01 -6.58 -2.88
N THR A 145 -2.53 -5.56 -2.20
CA THR A 145 -3.47 -4.58 -2.77
C THR A 145 -2.83 -3.20 -2.67
N ALA A 146 -2.50 -2.62 -3.80
CA ALA A 146 -1.84 -1.32 -3.84
C ALA A 146 -2.88 -0.18 -4.02
N ILE A 147 -2.61 0.97 -3.48
CA ILE A 147 -1.45 1.39 -2.71
C ILE A 147 -1.87 2.08 -1.42
N GLU A 148 -1.19 1.84 -0.31
CA GLU A 148 -1.33 2.61 0.93
C GLU A 148 -0.19 3.63 1.03
N SER A 149 -0.33 4.77 0.35
CA SER A 149 0.69 5.83 0.24
C SER A 149 0.71 6.78 1.44
N ARG A 150 -0.37 6.84 2.23
CA ARG A 150 -0.62 7.89 3.24
C ARG A 150 -0.50 7.39 4.67
N SER A 151 0.51 6.60 4.96
CA SER A 151 0.74 6.11 6.31
C SER A 151 1.36 7.18 7.23
N SER A 152 2.15 8.10 6.68
CA SER A 152 2.69 9.27 7.38
C SER A 152 2.80 10.47 6.44
N SER A 153 2.76 11.68 7.02
CA SER A 153 2.87 12.90 6.22
C SER A 153 4.28 13.08 5.69
N PRO A 154 4.46 13.34 4.38
CA PRO A 154 5.77 13.63 3.79
C PRO A 154 6.25 15.06 4.08
N VAL A 155 5.42 15.88 4.70
CA VAL A 155 5.73 17.24 5.09
C VAL A 155 5.44 17.46 6.57
N ARG A 156 6.22 18.34 7.20
CA ARG A 156 6.05 18.71 8.60
C ARG A 156 5.68 20.18 8.72
N ILE A 157 4.56 20.47 9.36
CA ILE A 157 4.19 21.82 9.77
C ILE A 157 4.96 22.13 11.06
N LEU A 158 5.81 23.13 11.01
CA LEU A 158 6.58 23.56 12.17
C LEU A 158 5.67 24.14 13.24
N ARG A 159 6.01 23.89 14.50
CA ARG A 159 5.26 24.35 15.68
C ARG A 159 6.21 24.86 16.73
N ASN A 160 5.79 25.90 17.43
CA ASN A 160 6.51 26.43 18.59
C ASN A 160 6.37 25.51 19.81
N ALA A 161 6.97 25.88 20.95
CA ALA A 161 6.93 25.10 22.20
C ALA A 161 5.52 24.95 22.77
N GLN A 162 4.58 25.81 22.39
CA GLN A 162 3.15 25.77 22.78
C GLN A 162 2.32 24.94 21.79
N GLY A 163 2.95 24.35 20.76
CA GLY A 163 2.27 23.52 19.76
C GLY A 163 1.54 24.30 18.66
N GLN A 164 1.70 25.62 18.61
CA GLN A 164 1.07 26.47 17.61
C GLN A 164 1.92 26.57 16.35
N SER A 165 1.26 26.65 15.19
CA SER A 165 1.95 26.89 13.91
C SER A 165 2.61 28.27 13.93
N GLU A 166 3.80 28.37 13.31
CA GLU A 166 4.51 29.64 13.11
C GLU A 166 3.93 30.46 11.94
N ILE A 167 3.02 29.88 11.19
CA ILE A 167 2.36 30.52 10.06
C ILE A 167 0.95 30.93 10.52
N SER A 168 0.71 32.20 10.53
CA SER A 168 -0.60 32.83 10.83
C SER A 168 -1.47 32.91 9.59
#